data_da80c3f79d81c5b8003f5f49048ce7e2
#
_entry.id   da80c3f79d81c5b8003f5f49048ce7e2
#
_cell.length_a   1.000
_cell.length_b   1.000
_cell.length_c   1.000
_cell.angle_alpha   90.00
_cell.angle_beta   90.00
_cell.angle_gamma   90.00
#
_symmetry.space_group_name_H-M   'P 1'
#
loop_
_entity.id
_entity.type
_entity.pdbx_description
1 polymer ?
#
loop_
_entity_poly.entity_id
_entity_poly.type
_entity_poly.pdbx_seq_one_letter_code
_entity_poly.pdbx_strand_id
1 'polypeptide(L)'
;MKTVSRMIFCYLLAAFGIAFLVLTVNGALLIGVVLHYGAKGQQEGFFSVGKFAESFTRTDDGFAPAPDMEWQKHFAWAMLLGDDGEILWSENLPEELNHAYTVPEVAAFSRWYLKDYPVMAYRNDFGLLVAGKQQGSMTRFDFYMDNDILYALLSGVGPLL
;
A
#
# COMPACT_ATOMS: atom_id res chain seq x y z
N MET A 1 4.66 -30.15 -51.28
CA MET A 1 4.22 -30.28 -49.85
C MET A 1 5.32 -30.03 -48.83
N LYS A 2 6.53 -30.57 -48.93
CA LYS A 2 7.63 -30.41 -47.93
C LYS A 2 8.08 -28.95 -47.75
N THR A 3 8.04 -28.11 -48.78
CA THR A 3 8.49 -26.70 -48.74
C THR A 3 7.51 -25.79 -47.94
N VAL A 4 6.21 -26.00 -48.11
CA VAL A 4 5.16 -25.22 -47.41
C VAL A 4 5.19 -25.57 -45.89
N SER A 5 5.29 -26.86 -45.57
CA SER A 5 5.41 -27.27 -44.14
C SER A 5 6.65 -26.67 -43.47
N ARG A 6 7.79 -26.60 -44.17
CA ARG A 6 9.00 -26.00 -43.67
C ARG A 6 8.86 -24.49 -43.44
N MET A 7 8.17 -23.78 -44.34
CA MET A 7 7.87 -22.33 -44.16
C MET A 7 6.99 -22.10 -42.94
N ILE A 8 5.90 -22.86 -42.81
CA ILE A 8 4.99 -22.76 -41.64
C ILE A 8 5.75 -22.99 -40.34
N PHE A 9 6.59 -24.02 -40.31
CA PHE A 9 7.41 -24.30 -39.13
C PHE A 9 8.38 -23.15 -38.78
N CYS A 10 9.04 -22.54 -39.78
CA CYS A 10 9.91 -21.38 -39.54
C CYS A 10 9.13 -20.17 -39.00
N TYR A 11 7.93 -19.90 -39.51
CA TYR A 11 7.08 -18.81 -39.01
C TYR A 11 6.62 -19.06 -37.56
N LEU A 12 6.20 -20.29 -37.25
CA LEU A 12 5.83 -20.66 -35.88
C LEU A 12 7.02 -20.51 -34.93
N LEU A 13 8.20 -20.98 -35.32
CA LEU A 13 9.42 -20.87 -34.52
C LEU A 13 9.79 -19.40 -34.26
N ALA A 14 9.70 -18.55 -35.30
CA ALA A 14 9.93 -17.13 -35.18
C ALA A 14 8.91 -16.45 -34.24
N ALA A 15 7.62 -16.79 -34.38
CA ALA A 15 6.56 -16.27 -33.50
C ALA A 15 6.78 -16.65 -32.04
N PHE A 16 7.11 -17.91 -31.78
CA PHE A 16 7.47 -18.37 -30.43
C PHE A 16 8.71 -17.67 -29.89
N GLY A 17 9.74 -17.48 -30.72
CA GLY A 17 10.95 -16.75 -30.33
C GLY A 17 10.67 -15.30 -29.93
N ILE A 18 9.84 -14.60 -30.70
CA ILE A 18 9.42 -13.22 -30.39
C ILE A 18 8.59 -13.18 -29.10
N ALA A 19 7.61 -14.08 -28.95
CA ALA A 19 6.79 -14.14 -27.75
C ALA A 19 7.63 -14.41 -26.49
N PHE A 20 8.57 -15.35 -26.59
CA PHE A 20 9.50 -15.66 -25.51
C PHE A 20 10.40 -14.46 -25.15
N LEU A 21 10.94 -13.77 -26.16
CA LEU A 21 11.75 -12.56 -25.97
C LEU A 21 10.94 -11.47 -25.22
N VAL A 22 9.71 -11.19 -25.67
CA VAL A 22 8.84 -10.21 -25.05
C VAL A 22 8.54 -10.57 -23.59
N LEU A 23 8.21 -11.82 -23.33
CA LEU A 23 7.98 -12.29 -21.96
C LEU A 23 9.22 -12.15 -21.07
N THR A 24 10.39 -12.50 -21.58
CA THR A 24 11.65 -12.42 -20.84
C THR A 24 12.01 -10.97 -20.52
N VAL A 25 11.88 -10.07 -21.49
CA VAL A 25 12.16 -8.63 -21.30
C VAL A 25 11.19 -8.03 -20.28
N ASN A 26 9.89 -8.28 -20.42
CA ASN A 26 8.91 -7.78 -19.47
C ASN A 26 9.09 -8.36 -18.06
N GLY A 27 9.39 -9.64 -17.96
CA GLY A 27 9.71 -10.30 -16.69
C GLY A 27 10.95 -9.69 -16.01
N ALA A 28 12.02 -9.48 -16.78
CA ALA A 28 13.24 -8.85 -16.26
C ALA A 28 13.00 -7.41 -15.80
N LEU A 29 12.21 -6.63 -16.54
CA LEU A 29 11.80 -5.27 -16.14
C LEU A 29 10.99 -5.29 -14.84
N LEU A 30 10.01 -6.18 -14.73
CA LEU A 30 9.20 -6.32 -13.53
C LEU A 30 10.06 -6.68 -12.31
N ILE A 31 10.94 -7.66 -12.45
CA ILE A 31 11.88 -8.05 -11.39
C ILE A 31 12.79 -6.88 -11.03
N GLY A 32 13.32 -6.15 -12.02
CA GLY A 32 14.16 -4.97 -11.79
C GLY A 32 13.43 -3.88 -11.00
N VAL A 33 12.17 -3.62 -11.32
CA VAL A 33 11.32 -2.68 -10.59
C VAL A 33 11.10 -3.15 -9.16
N VAL A 34 10.70 -4.41 -8.96
CA VAL A 34 10.46 -4.99 -7.62
C VAL A 34 11.73 -4.94 -6.76
N LEU A 35 12.88 -5.32 -7.32
CA LEU A 35 14.15 -5.28 -6.59
C LEU A 35 14.56 -3.85 -6.26
N HIS A 36 14.38 -2.89 -7.19
CA HIS A 36 14.72 -1.49 -6.95
C HIS A 36 13.88 -0.87 -5.82
N TYR A 37 12.56 -1.06 -5.87
CA TYR A 37 11.67 -0.53 -4.83
C TYR A 37 11.75 -1.32 -3.52
N GLY A 38 11.98 -2.64 -3.59
CA GLY A 38 12.21 -3.47 -2.41
C GLY A 38 13.51 -3.09 -1.69
N ALA A 39 14.59 -2.83 -2.42
CA ALA A 39 15.86 -2.38 -1.84
C ALA A 39 15.74 -0.98 -1.19
N LYS A 40 15.02 -0.04 -1.82
CA LYS A 40 14.72 1.27 -1.21
C LYS A 40 13.94 1.13 0.09
N GLY A 41 12.88 0.31 0.11
CA GLY A 41 12.09 0.06 1.31
C GLY A 41 12.92 -0.58 2.45
N GLN A 42 13.93 -1.38 2.13
CA GLN A 42 14.84 -1.94 3.12
C GLN A 42 15.91 -0.95 3.62
N GLN A 43 16.40 -0.05 2.75
CA GLN A 43 17.38 0.97 3.12
C GLN A 43 16.80 2.10 3.95
N GLU A 44 15.54 2.47 3.72
CA GLU A 44 14.84 3.50 4.49
C GLU A 44 14.24 2.96 5.81
N GLY A 45 14.41 1.66 6.10
CA GLY A 45 13.74 0.98 7.20
C GLY A 45 12.22 0.97 7.01
N PHE A 46 11.60 -0.19 7.10
CA PHE A 46 10.13 -0.25 6.99
C PHE A 46 9.53 0.52 8.18
N PHE A 47 9.09 1.77 7.94
CA PHE A 47 8.47 2.56 8.98
C PHE A 47 7.18 1.87 9.42
N SER A 48 7.18 1.37 10.65
CA SER A 48 6.03 0.69 11.21
C SER A 48 5.10 1.70 11.87
N VAL A 49 3.90 1.88 11.30
CA VAL A 49 2.83 2.68 11.92
C VAL A 49 2.48 2.14 13.32
N GLY A 50 2.60 0.83 13.52
CA GLY A 50 2.43 0.21 14.84
C GLY A 50 3.45 0.73 15.85
N LYS A 51 4.74 0.74 15.51
CA LYS A 51 5.78 1.32 16.40
C LYS A 51 5.56 2.82 16.65
N PHE A 52 5.10 3.55 15.63
CA PHE A 52 4.74 4.95 15.81
C PHE A 52 3.57 5.11 16.79
N ALA A 53 2.53 4.30 16.66
CA ALA A 53 1.39 4.33 17.59
C ALA A 53 1.77 3.92 19.02
N GLU A 54 2.65 2.93 19.18
CA GLU A 54 3.17 2.47 20.47
C GLU A 54 4.13 3.47 21.14
N SER A 55 4.72 4.39 20.36
CA SER A 55 5.64 5.41 20.86
C SER A 55 4.94 6.56 21.60
N PHE A 56 3.61 6.66 21.52
CA PHE A 56 2.87 7.72 22.19
C PHE A 56 2.93 7.56 23.71
N THR A 57 3.14 8.66 24.37
CA THR A 57 3.11 8.77 25.83
C THR A 57 2.22 9.93 26.25
N ARG A 58 1.64 9.81 27.44
CA ARG A 58 0.92 10.90 28.06
C ARG A 58 1.92 11.88 28.67
N THR A 59 1.81 13.16 28.29
CA THR A 59 2.61 14.27 28.80
C THR A 59 1.73 15.22 29.63
N ASP A 60 2.33 16.19 30.30
CA ASP A 60 1.58 17.19 31.07
C ASP A 60 0.65 18.05 30.18
N ASP A 61 1.02 18.23 28.90
CA ASP A 61 0.26 19.01 27.90
C ASP A 61 -0.65 18.15 27.00
N GLY A 62 -0.79 16.83 27.27
CA GLY A 62 -1.63 15.94 26.47
C GLY A 62 -0.91 14.65 26.04
N PHE A 63 -0.88 14.38 24.73
CA PHE A 63 -0.23 13.20 24.15
C PHE A 63 0.86 13.64 23.18
N ALA A 64 1.98 12.92 23.17
CA ALA A 64 3.04 13.14 22.21
C ALA A 64 3.73 11.84 21.82
N PRO A 65 4.21 11.69 20.57
CA PRO A 65 5.07 10.58 20.17
C PRO A 65 6.48 10.75 20.75
N ALA A 66 7.24 9.66 20.81
CA ALA A 66 8.65 9.72 21.20
C ALA A 66 9.44 10.67 20.28
N PRO A 67 10.34 11.50 20.84
CA PRO A 67 11.05 12.55 20.10
C PRO A 67 12.03 12.03 19.04
N ASP A 68 12.43 10.77 19.13
CA ASP A 68 13.30 10.07 18.18
C ASP A 68 12.53 9.45 17.01
N MET A 69 11.19 9.55 17.00
CA MET A 69 10.34 8.98 15.97
C MET A 69 10.24 9.93 14.77
N GLU A 70 11.03 9.69 13.73
CA GLU A 70 11.08 10.50 12.50
C GLU A 70 9.90 10.20 11.55
N TRP A 71 8.68 10.20 12.06
CA TRP A 71 7.47 9.85 11.31
C TRP A 71 7.17 10.83 10.16
N GLN A 72 7.57 12.10 10.26
CA GLN A 72 7.36 13.14 9.24
C GLN A 72 8.09 12.83 7.91
N LYS A 73 9.09 11.95 7.91
CA LYS A 73 9.72 11.46 6.68
C LYS A 73 8.80 10.55 5.85
N HIS A 74 7.80 9.94 6.50
CA HIS A 74 6.94 8.93 5.90
C HIS A 74 5.50 9.39 5.69
N PHE A 75 5.03 10.32 6.51
CA PHE A 75 3.67 10.86 6.50
C PHE A 75 3.67 12.38 6.45
N ALA A 76 2.65 12.94 5.80
CA ALA A 76 2.48 14.38 5.70
C ALA A 76 1.82 14.97 6.96
N TRP A 77 0.93 14.19 7.59
CA TRP A 77 0.19 14.57 8.78
C TRP A 77 -0.15 13.33 9.60
N ALA A 78 -0.46 13.54 10.87
CA ALA A 78 -0.97 12.50 11.73
C ALA A 78 -1.93 13.06 12.78
N MET A 79 -2.86 12.21 13.27
CA MET A 79 -3.76 12.51 14.38
C MET A 79 -3.97 11.28 15.25
N LEU A 80 -4.21 11.50 16.54
CA LEU A 80 -4.63 10.49 17.50
C LEU A 80 -6.09 10.76 17.86
N LEU A 81 -6.97 9.81 17.56
CA LEU A 81 -8.40 9.87 17.91
C LEU A 81 -8.64 9.10 19.20
N GLY A 82 -9.38 9.70 20.11
CA GLY A 82 -9.89 9.02 21.29
C GLY A 82 -11.02 8.03 20.97
N ASP A 83 -11.44 7.26 21.97
CA ASP A 83 -12.54 6.30 21.83
C ASP A 83 -13.91 7.00 21.60
N ASP A 84 -14.01 8.29 21.92
CA ASP A 84 -15.16 9.17 21.68
C ASP A 84 -15.15 9.83 20.30
N GLY A 85 -14.07 9.64 19.52
CA GLY A 85 -13.86 10.24 18.21
C GLY A 85 -13.30 11.66 18.25
N GLU A 86 -12.97 12.20 19.42
CA GLU A 86 -12.30 13.49 19.55
C GLU A 86 -10.81 13.37 19.22
N ILE A 87 -10.24 14.47 18.67
CA ILE A 87 -8.81 14.50 18.34
C ILE A 87 -8.02 14.82 19.62
N LEU A 88 -7.32 13.83 20.15
CA LEU A 88 -6.47 13.95 21.35
C LEU A 88 -5.13 14.62 21.04
N TRP A 89 -4.62 14.43 19.85
CA TRP A 89 -3.37 15.00 19.35
C TRP A 89 -3.39 15.06 17.82
N SER A 90 -2.78 16.08 17.25
CA SER A 90 -2.57 16.16 15.81
C SER A 90 -1.35 16.99 15.45
N GLU A 91 -0.73 16.66 14.32
CA GLU A 91 0.37 17.42 13.76
C GLU A 91 0.24 17.50 12.24
N ASN A 92 0.38 18.72 11.70
CA ASN A 92 0.21 19.03 10.28
C ASN A 92 -1.15 18.62 9.70
N LEU A 93 -2.18 18.50 10.54
CA LEU A 93 -3.52 18.06 10.13
C LEU A 93 -4.16 19.08 9.20
N PRO A 94 -4.66 18.68 7.99
CA PRO A 94 -5.45 19.57 7.14
C PRO A 94 -6.70 20.09 7.86
N GLU A 95 -7.02 21.38 7.66
CA GLU A 95 -8.13 22.04 8.34
C GLU A 95 -9.48 21.32 8.13
N GLU A 96 -9.68 20.78 6.93
CA GLU A 96 -10.89 20.01 6.56
C GLU A 96 -11.03 18.67 7.31
N LEU A 97 -9.97 18.17 7.95
CA LEU A 97 -9.95 16.95 8.76
C LEU A 97 -10.03 17.24 10.26
N ASN A 98 -9.98 18.51 10.66
CA ASN A 98 -9.99 18.90 12.08
C ASN A 98 -11.42 19.01 12.63
N HIS A 99 -12.02 17.87 12.91
CA HIS A 99 -13.35 17.74 13.53
C HIS A 99 -13.47 16.44 14.31
N ALA A 100 -14.46 16.32 15.17
CA ALA A 100 -14.77 15.07 15.84
C ALA A 100 -15.34 14.04 14.85
N TYR A 101 -14.97 12.77 15.02
CA TYR A 101 -15.31 11.68 14.13
C TYR A 101 -16.34 10.74 14.74
N THR A 102 -17.35 10.38 13.97
CA THR A 102 -18.30 9.33 14.34
C THR A 102 -17.77 7.94 14.01
N VAL A 103 -18.29 6.91 14.68
CA VAL A 103 -17.90 5.50 14.39
C VAL A 103 -18.08 5.13 12.92
N PRO A 104 -19.18 5.49 12.21
CA PRO A 104 -19.29 5.22 10.78
C PRO A 104 -18.20 5.92 9.93
N GLU A 105 -17.81 7.15 10.25
CA GLU A 105 -16.75 7.88 9.55
C GLU A 105 -15.40 7.20 9.74
N VAL A 106 -15.06 6.82 10.99
CA VAL A 106 -13.84 6.08 11.30
C VAL A 106 -13.81 4.74 10.55
N ALA A 107 -14.92 4.01 10.53
CA ALA A 107 -15.03 2.74 9.80
C ALA A 107 -14.84 2.93 8.29
N ALA A 108 -15.32 4.03 7.73
CA ALA A 108 -15.19 4.33 6.32
C ALA A 108 -13.75 4.65 5.91
N PHE A 109 -13.04 5.49 6.66
CA PHE A 109 -11.67 5.88 6.29
C PHE A 109 -10.60 4.88 6.73
N SER A 110 -10.82 4.12 7.80
CA SER A 110 -9.86 3.12 8.29
C SER A 110 -9.51 2.08 7.23
N ARG A 111 -10.29 2.00 6.19
CA ARG A 111 -10.13 1.03 5.13
C ARG A 111 -9.05 1.42 4.12
N TRP A 112 -8.78 2.72 3.81
CA TRP A 112 -7.74 3.13 2.84
C TRP A 112 -7.56 4.63 2.68
N TYR A 113 -8.63 5.43 2.72
CA TYR A 113 -8.60 6.86 2.38
C TYR A 113 -9.58 7.66 3.23
N LEU A 114 -9.13 8.81 3.65
CA LEU A 114 -9.94 9.83 4.29
C LEU A 114 -9.92 11.07 3.37
N LYS A 115 -11.06 11.41 2.75
CA LYS A 115 -11.18 12.53 1.80
C LYS A 115 -10.00 12.58 0.80
N ASP A 116 -9.76 11.47 0.08
CA ASP A 116 -8.67 11.32 -0.89
C ASP A 116 -7.23 11.34 -0.33
N TYR A 117 -7.06 11.45 0.97
CA TYR A 117 -5.78 11.22 1.64
C TYR A 117 -5.56 9.72 1.86
N PRO A 118 -4.46 9.14 1.37
CA PRO A 118 -4.07 7.79 1.76
C PRO A 118 -3.73 7.75 3.24
N VAL A 119 -4.43 6.93 4.01
CA VAL A 119 -4.25 6.84 5.46
C VAL A 119 -3.91 5.44 5.91
N MET A 120 -3.15 5.37 6.99
CA MET A 120 -2.89 4.15 7.74
C MET A 120 -3.35 4.37 9.18
N ALA A 121 -4.15 3.45 9.69
CA ALA A 121 -4.68 3.53 11.05
C ALA A 121 -4.14 2.37 11.89
N TYR A 122 -3.78 2.66 13.12
CA TYR A 122 -3.32 1.67 14.09
C TYR A 122 -3.82 2.02 15.48
N ARG A 123 -4.39 1.04 16.20
CA ARG A 123 -4.88 1.25 17.56
C ARG A 123 -3.73 1.13 18.57
N ASN A 124 -3.66 2.05 19.53
CA ASN A 124 -2.82 1.96 20.72
C ASN A 124 -3.67 2.03 22.01
N ASP A 125 -3.03 2.10 23.16
CA ASP A 125 -3.70 2.15 24.47
C ASP A 125 -4.52 3.44 24.70
N PHE A 126 -4.26 4.49 23.93
CA PHE A 126 -4.90 5.80 24.08
C PHE A 126 -6.02 6.05 23.05
N GLY A 127 -6.07 5.25 21.98
CA GLY A 127 -7.06 5.42 20.91
C GLY A 127 -6.58 4.92 19.55
N LEU A 128 -6.97 5.60 18.48
CA LEU A 128 -6.65 5.24 17.10
C LEU A 128 -5.69 6.28 16.51
N LEU A 129 -4.43 5.90 16.28
CA LEU A 129 -3.53 6.70 15.48
C LEU A 129 -3.90 6.60 14.00
N VAL A 130 -4.05 7.73 13.34
CA VAL A 130 -4.26 7.85 11.90
C VAL A 130 -3.13 8.69 11.32
N ALA A 131 -2.35 8.11 10.42
CA ALA A 131 -1.25 8.79 9.74
C ALA A 131 -1.55 8.86 8.24
N GLY A 132 -1.47 10.04 7.66
CA GLY A 132 -1.85 10.31 6.28
C GLY A 132 -0.70 10.81 5.42
N LYS A 133 -0.76 10.44 4.13
CA LYS A 133 0.13 10.96 3.09
C LYS A 133 -0.56 12.10 2.33
N GLN A 134 0.20 12.79 1.47
CA GLN A 134 -0.38 13.80 0.59
C GLN A 134 -1.40 13.19 -0.39
N GLN A 135 -2.43 13.97 -0.73
CA GLN A 135 -3.39 13.60 -1.77
C GLN A 135 -2.68 13.24 -3.07
N GLY A 136 -3.16 12.20 -3.76
CA GLY A 136 -2.59 11.75 -5.03
C GLY A 136 -1.21 11.08 -4.95
N SER A 137 -0.63 10.91 -3.76
CA SER A 137 0.68 10.24 -3.59
C SER A 137 0.63 8.72 -3.78
N MET A 138 -0.56 8.12 -3.73
CA MET A 138 -0.79 6.69 -3.95
C MET A 138 -1.97 6.47 -4.86
N THR A 139 -1.93 5.41 -5.66
CA THR A 139 -3.07 4.96 -6.45
C THR A 139 -3.83 3.89 -5.69
N ARG A 140 -5.14 4.08 -5.59
CA ARG A 140 -6.04 3.11 -4.96
C ARG A 140 -6.42 2.01 -5.94
N PHE A 141 -6.30 0.76 -5.50
CA PHE A 141 -6.84 -0.40 -6.20
C PHE A 141 -7.94 -1.03 -5.35
N ASP A 142 -9.18 -0.87 -5.77
CA ASP A 142 -10.36 -1.47 -5.11
C ASP A 142 -10.66 -2.82 -5.75
N PHE A 143 -9.86 -3.82 -5.47
CA PHE A 143 -10.27 -5.18 -5.84
C PHE A 143 -10.02 -6.14 -4.67
N TYR A 144 -10.98 -7.03 -4.49
CA TYR A 144 -10.83 -8.20 -3.63
C TYR A 144 -10.52 -9.39 -4.53
N MET A 145 -9.47 -10.11 -4.20
CA MET A 145 -9.17 -11.37 -4.84
C MET A 145 -9.59 -12.49 -3.91
N ASP A 146 -10.52 -13.33 -4.34
CA ASP A 146 -10.87 -14.53 -3.62
C ASP A 146 -9.64 -15.46 -3.57
N ASN A 147 -9.45 -16.13 -2.44
CA ASN A 147 -8.34 -17.06 -2.27
C ASN A 147 -8.37 -18.16 -3.32
N ASP A 148 -9.55 -18.63 -3.71
CA ASP A 148 -9.70 -19.68 -4.73
C ASP A 148 -9.21 -19.19 -6.10
N ILE A 149 -9.49 -17.94 -6.46
CA ILE A 149 -8.98 -17.31 -7.68
C ILE A 149 -7.45 -17.13 -7.59
N LEU A 150 -6.94 -16.71 -6.44
CA LEU A 150 -5.50 -16.56 -6.22
C LEU A 150 -4.78 -17.90 -6.36
N TYR A 151 -5.29 -18.96 -5.73
CA TYR A 151 -4.72 -20.30 -5.85
C TYR A 151 -4.82 -20.87 -7.27
N ALA A 152 -5.93 -20.63 -7.97
CA ALA A 152 -6.09 -21.01 -9.36
C ALA A 152 -5.06 -20.31 -10.27
N LEU A 153 -4.83 -19.02 -10.08
CA LEU A 153 -3.82 -18.25 -10.82
C LEU A 153 -2.40 -18.75 -10.52
N LEU A 154 -2.07 -19.00 -9.25
CA LEU A 154 -0.75 -19.48 -8.83
C LEU A 154 -0.48 -20.92 -9.27
N SER A 155 -1.50 -21.77 -9.33
CA SER A 155 -1.37 -23.16 -9.78
C SER A 155 -1.31 -23.32 -11.30
N GLY A 156 -1.51 -22.24 -12.06
CA GLY A 156 -1.53 -22.26 -13.52
C GLY A 156 -2.73 -22.99 -14.15
N VAL A 157 -3.72 -23.39 -13.33
CA VAL A 157 -4.94 -24.10 -13.76
C VAL A 157 -6.12 -23.14 -13.90
N GLY A 158 -5.90 -21.86 -13.65
CA GLY A 158 -6.99 -20.84 -13.50
C GLY A 158 -7.54 -20.52 -14.81
N PRO A 159 -7.93 -20.30 -15.75
CA PRO A 159 -9.19 -19.98 -16.43
C PRO A 159 -9.64 -21.03 -17.48
N LEU A 160 -9.62 -22.28 -17.13
CA LEU A 160 -10.15 -23.36 -18.00
C LEU A 160 -11.46 -23.98 -17.46
N LEU A 161 -12.12 -23.28 -16.53
CA LEU A 161 -13.45 -23.67 -16.03
C LEU A 161 -14.49 -22.61 -16.36
#